data_40e062afed6230e98fa3daeead1d81d1
#
_entry.id   40e062afed6230e98fa3daeead1d81d1
#
_cell.length_a   1.000
_cell.length_b   1.000
_cell.length_c   1.000
_cell.angle_alpha   90.00
_cell.angle_beta   90.00
_cell.angle_gamma   90.00
#
_symmetry.space_group_name_H-M   'P 1'
#
loop_
_entity.id
_entity.type
_entity.pdbx_description
1 polymer ?
#
loop_
_entity_poly.entity_id
_entity_poly.type
_entity_poly.pdbx_seq_one_letter_code
_entity_poly.pdbx_strand_id
1 'polypeptide(L)'
;EIDTGRVIQQVKVPIEDTDNVGDVHDKLMLLGGKLVTETVDNIIAGTITAVEQDDMLAEGEVLRPAPKIFHDTCRIDWQDKTMKQIYDFIRGLSPYPAAWTELQNGDKTINVKVYEAVKISGDSSAWQIGTILSDDKSEIKVAVQDGFIGIKTLQVAGKKKMQVVDFMRGFKFAENARFC
;
A
#
# COMPACT_ATOMS: atom_id res chain seq x y z
N GLU A 1 7.02 5.49 -29.73
CA GLU A 1 6.99 5.09 -28.32
C GLU A 1 5.58 5.27 -27.76
N ILE A 2 5.23 4.50 -26.75
CA ILE A 2 3.92 4.60 -26.09
C ILE A 2 3.99 5.75 -25.07
N ASP A 3 2.91 6.54 -24.98
CA ASP A 3 2.72 7.60 -23.97
C ASP A 3 3.71 8.78 -24.05
N THR A 4 4.32 9.05 -25.20
CA THR A 4 5.26 10.17 -25.42
C THR A 4 4.61 11.38 -26.11
N GLY A 5 3.28 11.37 -26.29
CA GLY A 5 2.55 12.48 -26.92
C GLY A 5 2.45 13.71 -26.00
N ARG A 6 2.08 14.84 -26.61
CA ARG A 6 1.83 16.08 -25.86
C ARG A 6 0.68 15.92 -24.88
N VAL A 7 0.79 16.60 -23.74
CA VAL A 7 -0.26 16.66 -22.71
C VAL A 7 -1.24 17.76 -23.05
N ILE A 8 -2.51 17.41 -23.14
CA ILE A 8 -3.60 18.33 -23.48
C ILE A 8 -4.17 18.95 -22.21
N GLN A 9 -4.36 18.15 -21.17
CA GLN A 9 -4.97 18.56 -19.91
C GLN A 9 -4.45 17.72 -18.74
N GLN A 10 -4.27 18.33 -17.59
CA GLN A 10 -3.80 17.67 -16.38
C GLN A 10 -4.54 18.21 -15.16
N VAL A 11 -4.81 17.32 -14.21
CA VAL A 11 -5.35 17.68 -12.90
C VAL A 11 -4.59 16.96 -11.80
N LYS A 12 -4.31 17.65 -10.71
CA LYS A 12 -3.62 17.10 -9.54
C LYS A 12 -4.65 16.58 -8.53
N VAL A 13 -4.39 15.38 -7.99
CA VAL A 13 -5.22 14.77 -6.94
C VAL A 13 -4.36 14.57 -5.71
N PRO A 14 -4.76 15.10 -4.54
CA PRO A 14 -4.05 14.84 -3.30
C PRO A 14 -4.25 13.37 -2.88
N ILE A 15 -3.17 12.77 -2.38
CA ILE A 15 -3.19 11.45 -1.73
C ILE A 15 -3.02 11.68 -0.24
N GLU A 16 -4.07 11.43 0.52
CA GLU A 16 -4.08 11.59 1.97
C GLU A 16 -3.31 10.46 2.66
N ASP A 17 -2.85 10.69 3.89
CA ASP A 17 -2.09 9.68 4.65
C ASP A 17 -2.91 8.41 4.93
N THR A 18 -4.23 8.51 4.91
CA THR A 18 -5.17 7.41 5.11
C THR A 18 -5.63 6.73 3.81
N ASP A 19 -5.36 7.32 2.64
CA ASP A 19 -5.78 6.74 1.37
C ASP A 19 -5.00 5.44 1.10
N ASN A 20 -5.71 4.42 0.65
CA ASN A 20 -5.12 3.25 0.00
C ASN A 20 -5.22 3.37 -1.53
N VAL A 21 -4.63 2.44 -2.28
CA VAL A 21 -4.67 2.52 -3.76
C VAL A 21 -6.09 2.41 -4.31
N GLY A 22 -7.01 1.71 -3.63
CA GLY A 22 -8.42 1.66 -4.02
C GLY A 22 -9.10 3.01 -3.91
N ASP A 23 -8.86 3.75 -2.81
CA ASP A 23 -9.40 5.10 -2.61
C ASP A 23 -8.88 6.07 -3.69
N VAL A 24 -7.57 5.99 -4.00
CA VAL A 24 -6.96 6.79 -5.06
C VAL A 24 -7.53 6.42 -6.44
N HIS A 25 -7.70 5.13 -6.72
CA HIS A 25 -8.34 4.65 -7.95
C HIS A 25 -9.73 5.25 -8.13
N ASP A 26 -10.57 5.23 -7.11
CA ASP A 26 -11.94 5.74 -7.18
C ASP A 26 -11.97 7.26 -7.37
N LYS A 27 -11.09 8.00 -6.70
CA LYS A 27 -10.89 9.44 -6.91
C LYS A 27 -10.50 9.73 -8.38
N LEU A 28 -9.53 8.98 -8.91
CA LEU A 28 -9.04 9.15 -10.28
C LEU A 28 -10.10 8.75 -11.32
N MET A 29 -10.88 7.71 -11.08
CA MET A 29 -11.96 7.27 -11.97
C MET A 29 -13.02 8.36 -12.14
N LEU A 30 -13.49 8.94 -11.03
CA LEU A 30 -14.50 10.00 -11.07
C LEU A 30 -13.98 11.28 -11.73
N LEU A 31 -12.76 11.67 -11.39
CA LEU A 31 -12.15 12.87 -11.92
C LEU A 31 -11.77 12.72 -13.39
N GLY A 32 -11.24 11.57 -13.78
CA GLY A 32 -10.89 11.22 -15.15
C GLY A 32 -12.09 11.26 -16.09
N GLY A 33 -13.26 10.77 -15.62
CA GLY A 33 -14.49 10.87 -16.40
C GLY A 33 -14.89 12.32 -16.73
N LYS A 34 -14.79 13.22 -15.76
CA LYS A 34 -15.03 14.67 -15.98
C LYS A 34 -13.99 15.26 -16.92
N LEU A 35 -12.72 14.98 -16.67
CA LEU A 35 -11.61 15.49 -17.44
C LEU A 35 -11.70 15.11 -18.92
N VAL A 36 -12.08 13.85 -19.22
CA VAL A 36 -12.28 13.39 -20.61
C VAL A 36 -13.39 14.17 -21.29
N THR A 37 -14.54 14.39 -20.63
CA THR A 37 -15.66 15.15 -21.19
C THR A 37 -15.24 16.60 -21.52
N GLU A 38 -14.62 17.27 -20.56
CA GLU A 38 -14.11 18.64 -20.73
C GLU A 38 -13.05 18.71 -21.86
N THR A 39 -12.18 17.71 -21.94
CA THR A 39 -11.16 17.65 -23.01
C THR A 39 -11.80 17.53 -24.38
N VAL A 40 -12.82 16.68 -24.54
CA VAL A 40 -13.54 16.52 -25.81
C VAL A 40 -14.24 17.84 -26.20
N ASP A 41 -14.91 18.50 -25.27
CA ASP A 41 -15.58 19.77 -25.51
C ASP A 41 -14.57 20.85 -25.96
N ASN A 42 -13.41 20.92 -25.32
CA ASN A 42 -12.34 21.84 -25.66
C ASN A 42 -11.71 21.54 -27.05
N ILE A 43 -11.60 20.26 -27.43
CA ILE A 43 -11.16 19.86 -28.78
C ILE A 43 -12.16 20.38 -29.84
N ILE A 44 -13.45 20.16 -29.61
CA ILE A 44 -14.52 20.61 -30.52
C ILE A 44 -14.53 22.13 -30.65
N ALA A 45 -14.34 22.84 -29.54
CA ALA A 45 -14.27 24.29 -29.49
C ALA A 45 -12.96 24.87 -30.08
N GLY A 46 -11.96 24.06 -30.38
CA GLY A 46 -10.64 24.51 -30.88
C GLY A 46 -9.83 25.31 -29.86
N THR A 47 -10.08 25.12 -28.57
CA THR A 47 -9.42 25.87 -27.46
C THR A 47 -8.24 25.13 -26.84
N ILE A 48 -7.88 23.95 -27.36
CA ILE A 48 -6.80 23.13 -26.84
C ILE A 48 -5.43 23.75 -27.13
N THR A 49 -4.60 23.78 -26.11
CA THR A 49 -3.17 24.02 -26.20
C THR A 49 -2.42 22.80 -25.65
N ALA A 50 -1.72 22.08 -26.52
CA ALA A 50 -0.95 20.90 -26.11
C ALA A 50 0.47 21.30 -25.71
N VAL A 51 0.97 20.73 -24.63
CA VAL A 51 2.31 21.02 -24.05
C VAL A 51 3.21 19.79 -24.19
N GLU A 52 4.45 19.98 -24.62
CA GLU A 52 5.44 18.90 -24.62
C GLU A 52 5.71 18.40 -23.21
N GLN A 53 5.88 17.08 -23.03
CA GLN A 53 6.07 16.51 -21.70
C GLN A 53 7.37 17.03 -21.04
N ASP A 54 8.42 17.22 -21.80
CA ASP A 54 9.70 17.74 -21.30
C ASP A 54 9.57 19.17 -20.75
N ASP A 55 8.68 20.00 -21.33
CA ASP A 55 8.41 21.35 -20.86
C ASP A 55 7.60 21.40 -19.55
N MET A 56 7.05 20.26 -19.12
CA MET A 56 6.28 20.14 -17.88
C MET A 56 7.14 19.77 -16.66
N LEU A 57 8.40 19.40 -16.90
CA LEU A 57 9.31 19.02 -15.83
C LEU A 57 9.96 20.27 -15.22
N ALA A 58 9.99 20.33 -13.90
CA ALA A 58 10.80 21.35 -13.21
C ALA A 58 12.29 21.06 -13.41
N GLU A 59 13.10 22.12 -13.40
CA GLU A 59 14.55 21.98 -13.52
C GLU A 59 15.09 21.07 -12.38
N GLY A 60 15.79 19.99 -12.78
CA GLY A 60 16.33 19.01 -11.85
C GLY A 60 15.32 17.97 -11.35
N GLU A 61 14.09 17.98 -11.82
CA GLU A 61 13.09 16.95 -11.50
C GLU A 61 13.48 15.61 -12.14
N VAL A 62 13.54 14.55 -11.31
CA VAL A 62 13.83 13.19 -11.75
C VAL A 62 12.53 12.42 -11.84
N LEU A 63 12.21 11.91 -13.02
CA LEU A 63 11.05 11.06 -13.24
C LEU A 63 11.18 9.74 -12.46
N ARG A 64 10.11 9.36 -11.78
CA ARG A 64 10.04 8.08 -11.07
C ARG A 64 9.43 7.04 -12.00
N PRO A 65 10.13 5.93 -12.25
CA PRO A 65 9.57 4.86 -13.07
C PRO A 65 8.37 4.21 -12.36
N ALA A 66 7.40 3.76 -13.15
CA ALA A 66 6.26 2.98 -12.68
C ALA A 66 6.38 1.53 -13.20
N PRO A 67 7.23 0.69 -12.61
CA PRO A 67 7.45 -0.67 -13.08
C PRO A 67 6.20 -1.53 -12.86
N LYS A 68 6.10 -2.61 -13.64
CA LYS A 68 5.04 -3.61 -13.45
C LYS A 68 5.17 -4.24 -12.06
N ILE A 69 4.03 -4.36 -11.39
CA ILE A 69 3.93 -4.99 -10.07
C ILE A 69 3.78 -6.51 -10.26
N PHE A 70 4.69 -7.27 -9.67
CA PHE A 70 4.69 -8.73 -9.64
C PHE A 70 4.38 -9.22 -8.23
N HIS A 71 4.00 -10.48 -8.08
CA HIS A 71 3.72 -11.09 -6.77
C HIS A 71 4.88 -10.88 -5.78
N ASP A 72 6.10 -11.18 -6.21
CA ASP A 72 7.27 -11.11 -5.33
C ASP A 72 7.58 -9.68 -4.87
N THR A 73 7.30 -8.68 -5.73
CA THR A 73 7.47 -7.26 -5.36
C THR A 73 6.42 -6.77 -4.36
N CYS A 74 5.38 -7.57 -4.07
CA CYS A 74 4.38 -7.28 -3.04
C CYS A 74 4.72 -7.87 -1.67
N ARG A 75 5.86 -8.53 -1.50
CA ARG A 75 6.32 -9.04 -0.21
C ARG A 75 6.75 -7.88 0.68
N ILE A 76 6.28 -7.89 1.93
CA ILE A 76 6.64 -6.88 2.92
C ILE A 76 8.07 -7.11 3.38
N ASP A 77 8.91 -6.09 3.25
CA ASP A 77 10.25 -6.07 3.80
C ASP A 77 10.19 -5.46 5.21
N TRP A 78 10.20 -6.34 6.22
CA TRP A 78 10.18 -5.93 7.61
C TRP A 78 11.54 -5.44 8.11
N GLN A 79 12.65 -5.90 7.50
CA GLN A 79 14.00 -5.70 8.01
C GLN A 79 14.58 -4.33 7.67
N ASP A 80 14.42 -3.90 6.41
CA ASP A 80 15.11 -2.74 5.88
C ASP A 80 14.22 -1.51 5.74
N LYS A 81 12.96 -1.57 6.22
CA LYS A 81 11.98 -0.49 6.10
C LYS A 81 11.55 0.08 7.43
N THR A 82 11.36 1.40 7.44
CA THR A 82 10.76 2.12 8.56
C THR A 82 9.27 1.80 8.68
N MET A 83 8.69 2.07 9.86
CA MET A 83 7.25 1.96 10.11
C MET A 83 6.43 2.69 9.03
N LYS A 84 6.83 3.92 8.67
CA LYS A 84 6.14 4.69 7.64
C LYS A 84 6.23 4.01 6.26
N GLN A 85 7.39 3.50 5.87
CA GLN A 85 7.56 2.84 4.58
C GLN A 85 6.74 1.55 4.48
N ILE A 86 6.69 0.75 5.55
CA ILE A 86 5.87 -0.46 5.60
C ILE A 86 4.38 -0.13 5.55
N TYR A 87 3.94 0.88 6.30
CA TYR A 87 2.56 1.37 6.26
C TYR A 87 2.16 1.82 4.86
N ASP A 88 2.99 2.67 4.23
CA ASP A 88 2.74 3.17 2.88
C ASP A 88 2.76 2.04 1.83
N PHE A 89 3.61 1.04 2.00
CA PHE A 89 3.65 -0.13 1.14
C PHE A 89 2.35 -0.96 1.23
N ILE A 90 1.87 -1.21 2.45
CA ILE A 90 0.62 -1.96 2.66
C ILE A 90 -0.57 -1.22 2.04
N ARG A 91 -0.75 0.06 2.34
CA ARG A 91 -1.87 0.84 1.79
C ARG A 91 -1.77 1.06 0.28
N GLY A 92 -0.54 1.21 -0.25
CA GLY A 92 -0.28 1.37 -1.68
C GLY A 92 -0.59 0.12 -2.51
N LEU A 93 -0.75 -1.05 -1.89
CA LEU A 93 -1.11 -2.30 -2.53
C LEU A 93 -2.55 -2.76 -2.19
N SER A 94 -3.26 -2.08 -1.31
CA SER A 94 -4.60 -2.46 -0.88
C SER A 94 -5.69 -1.75 -1.69
N PRO A 95 -6.76 -2.43 -2.09
CA PRO A 95 -7.12 -3.82 -1.79
C PRO A 95 -6.49 -4.87 -2.73
N TYR A 96 -5.87 -4.47 -3.82
CA TYR A 96 -5.29 -5.38 -4.81
C TYR A 96 -4.00 -4.80 -5.39
N PRO A 97 -2.94 -5.63 -5.54
CA PRO A 97 -2.85 -7.09 -5.32
C PRO A 97 -2.76 -7.52 -3.85
N ALA A 98 -2.64 -6.61 -2.93
CA ALA A 98 -2.38 -6.69 -1.50
C ALA A 98 -0.90 -7.04 -1.17
N ALA A 99 -0.36 -6.39 -0.16
CA ALA A 99 0.93 -6.75 0.41
C ALA A 99 0.84 -8.11 1.09
N TRP A 100 1.91 -8.89 1.07
CA TRP A 100 1.94 -10.21 1.69
C TRP A 100 3.23 -10.45 2.46
N THR A 101 3.19 -11.40 3.37
CA THR A 101 4.31 -11.83 4.21
C THR A 101 4.14 -13.29 4.59
N GLU A 102 5.20 -13.89 5.12
CA GLU A 102 5.18 -15.19 5.73
C GLU A 102 5.07 -15.06 7.25
N LEU A 103 4.07 -15.72 7.82
CA LEU A 103 3.94 -15.91 9.25
C LEU A 103 4.65 -17.21 9.63
N GLN A 104 5.73 -17.12 10.37
CA GLN A 104 6.33 -18.24 11.06
C GLN A 104 5.63 -18.41 12.42
N ASN A 105 4.95 -19.52 12.61
CA ASN A 105 4.21 -19.84 13.84
C ASN A 105 4.59 -21.23 14.34
N GLY A 106 5.55 -21.30 15.27
CA GLY A 106 6.22 -22.56 15.61
C GLY A 106 6.95 -23.15 14.39
N ASP A 107 6.66 -24.39 14.07
CA ASP A 107 7.25 -25.11 12.92
C ASP A 107 6.49 -24.85 11.59
N LYS A 108 5.47 -24.01 11.61
CA LYS A 108 4.63 -23.76 10.43
C LYS A 108 4.94 -22.40 9.83
N THR A 109 5.06 -22.39 8.50
CA THR A 109 5.10 -21.15 7.70
C THR A 109 3.77 -20.98 6.96
N ILE A 110 3.15 -19.83 7.09
CA ILE A 110 1.81 -19.54 6.57
C ILE A 110 1.88 -18.22 5.80
N ASN A 111 1.41 -18.22 4.54
CA ASN A 111 1.30 -16.98 3.77
C ASN A 111 0.10 -16.17 4.26
N VAL A 112 0.35 -14.88 4.51
CA VAL A 112 -0.63 -13.92 4.99
C VAL A 112 -0.60 -12.67 4.10
N LYS A 113 -1.75 -12.26 3.59
CA LYS A 113 -1.94 -10.95 2.98
C LYS A 113 -2.37 -9.95 4.05
N VAL A 114 -1.83 -8.74 3.99
CA VAL A 114 -2.17 -7.63 4.86
C VAL A 114 -2.85 -6.55 4.02
N TYR A 115 -4.07 -6.19 4.43
CA TYR A 115 -4.89 -5.21 3.69
C TYR A 115 -4.96 -3.85 4.38
N GLU A 116 -4.92 -3.87 5.71
CA GLU A 116 -5.08 -2.66 6.50
C GLU A 116 -4.17 -2.72 7.71
N ALA A 117 -3.46 -1.63 7.93
CA ALA A 117 -2.53 -1.48 9.05
C ALA A 117 -2.61 -0.07 9.65
N VAL A 118 -2.01 0.11 10.81
CA VAL A 118 -1.84 1.41 11.46
C VAL A 118 -0.41 1.54 11.97
N LYS A 119 0.09 2.77 12.00
CA LYS A 119 1.36 3.12 12.61
C LYS A 119 1.17 3.23 14.13
N ILE A 120 2.00 2.58 14.91
CA ILE A 120 1.98 2.65 16.38
C ILE A 120 3.35 3.08 16.85
N SER A 121 3.44 4.32 17.34
CA SER A 121 4.67 4.85 17.92
C SER A 121 5.00 4.16 19.23
N GLY A 122 6.27 3.87 19.46
CA GLY A 122 6.75 3.23 20.68
C GLY A 122 8.18 2.73 20.52
N ASP A 123 8.81 2.41 21.62
CA ASP A 123 10.15 1.81 21.62
C ASP A 123 10.05 0.32 21.28
N SER A 124 10.56 -0.05 20.13
CA SER A 124 10.60 -1.45 19.65
C SER A 124 11.96 -2.11 19.85
N SER A 125 12.95 -1.42 20.43
CA SER A 125 14.34 -1.88 20.53
C SER A 125 14.53 -3.17 21.34
N ALA A 126 13.60 -3.49 22.24
CA ALA A 126 13.58 -4.72 23.01
C ALA A 126 13.17 -5.96 22.20
N TRP A 127 12.69 -5.77 20.95
CA TRP A 127 12.10 -6.83 20.14
C TRP A 127 12.88 -7.03 18.85
N GLN A 128 13.05 -8.29 18.45
CA GLN A 128 13.56 -8.59 17.11
C GLN A 128 12.55 -8.11 16.07
N ILE A 129 13.03 -7.51 14.99
CA ILE A 129 12.18 -7.07 13.89
C ILE A 129 11.35 -8.25 13.35
N GLY A 130 10.07 -7.99 13.09
CA GLY A 130 9.10 -9.00 12.68
C GLY A 130 8.42 -9.74 13.84
N THR A 131 8.89 -9.58 15.09
CA THR A 131 8.24 -10.19 16.26
C THR A 131 6.79 -9.73 16.36
N ILE A 132 5.89 -10.70 16.58
CA ILE A 132 4.46 -10.45 16.76
C ILE A 132 4.18 -10.31 18.25
N LEU A 133 3.57 -9.19 18.60
CA LEU A 133 3.01 -8.91 19.92
C LEU A 133 1.49 -8.93 19.80
N SER A 134 0.84 -9.73 20.63
CA SER A 134 -0.62 -9.88 20.61
C SER A 134 -1.19 -9.90 22.04
N ASP A 135 -2.41 -9.43 22.17
CA ASP A 135 -3.23 -9.58 23.38
C ASP A 135 -4.04 -10.89 23.38
N ASP A 136 -3.83 -11.74 22.38
CA ASP A 136 -4.57 -12.98 22.10
C ASP A 136 -6.11 -12.81 21.93
N LYS A 137 -6.55 -11.59 21.69
CA LYS A 137 -7.98 -11.25 21.56
C LYS A 137 -8.31 -10.37 20.36
N SER A 138 -7.62 -9.26 20.22
CA SER A 138 -8.04 -8.19 19.31
C SER A 138 -6.92 -7.45 18.62
N GLU A 139 -5.68 -7.63 19.05
CA GLU A 139 -4.56 -6.83 18.57
C GLU A 139 -3.39 -7.71 18.08
N ILE A 140 -2.84 -7.32 16.95
CA ILE A 140 -1.57 -7.82 16.41
C ILE A 140 -0.69 -6.60 16.14
N LYS A 141 0.44 -6.51 16.84
CA LYS A 141 1.50 -5.53 16.57
C LYS A 141 2.74 -6.26 16.09
N VAL A 142 3.39 -5.71 15.10
CA VAL A 142 4.65 -6.24 14.55
C VAL A 142 5.75 -5.25 14.85
N ALA A 143 6.81 -5.68 15.50
CA ALA A 143 7.97 -4.84 15.79
C ALA A 143 8.73 -4.51 14.50
N VAL A 144 9.02 -3.22 14.28
CA VAL A 144 9.80 -2.69 13.17
C VAL A 144 10.90 -1.77 13.70
N GLN A 145 11.75 -1.21 12.84
CA GLN A 145 12.94 -0.44 13.27
C GLN A 145 12.63 0.73 14.21
N ASP A 146 11.53 1.42 14.01
CA ASP A 146 11.19 2.71 14.62
C ASP A 146 9.79 2.72 15.28
N GLY A 147 9.28 1.56 15.68
CA GLY A 147 7.97 1.41 16.30
C GLY A 147 7.29 0.11 15.98
N PHE A 148 5.98 0.15 15.77
CA PHE A 148 5.20 -1.05 15.48
C PHE A 148 4.20 -0.80 14.35
N ILE A 149 3.93 -1.86 13.58
CA ILE A 149 2.82 -1.92 12.64
C ILE A 149 1.67 -2.70 13.28
N GLY A 150 0.55 -2.04 13.54
CA GLY A 150 -0.68 -2.70 13.99
C GLY A 150 -1.47 -3.22 12.80
N ILE A 151 -1.68 -4.53 12.74
CA ILE A 151 -2.48 -5.16 11.69
C ILE A 151 -3.97 -5.04 12.03
N LYS A 152 -4.80 -4.59 11.08
CA LYS A 152 -6.25 -4.46 11.25
C LYS A 152 -7.03 -5.49 10.44
N THR A 153 -6.62 -5.70 9.19
CA THR A 153 -7.30 -6.60 8.27
C THR A 153 -6.28 -7.47 7.55
N LEU A 154 -6.50 -8.77 7.58
CA LEU A 154 -5.60 -9.75 6.99
C LEU A 154 -6.35 -10.88 6.27
N GLN A 155 -5.61 -11.70 5.53
CA GLN A 155 -6.09 -12.93 4.92
C GLN A 155 -5.00 -13.99 5.00
N VAL A 156 -5.28 -15.06 5.68
CA VAL A 156 -4.43 -16.27 5.66
C VAL A 156 -4.71 -17.05 4.38
N ALA A 157 -3.69 -17.67 3.79
CA ALA A 157 -3.83 -18.52 2.62
C ALA A 157 -4.96 -19.55 2.77
N GLY A 158 -5.84 -19.63 1.79
CA GLY A 158 -7.02 -20.52 1.80
C GLY A 158 -8.18 -20.06 2.68
N LYS A 159 -8.10 -18.87 3.31
CA LYS A 159 -9.17 -18.29 4.12
C LYS A 159 -9.73 -17.02 3.47
N LYS A 160 -10.86 -16.52 4.00
CA LYS A 160 -11.41 -15.22 3.60
C LYS A 160 -10.63 -14.07 4.27
N LYS A 161 -10.65 -12.90 3.64
CA LYS A 161 -10.25 -11.63 4.25
C LYS A 161 -11.09 -11.39 5.50
N MET A 162 -10.47 -11.00 6.62
CA MET A 162 -11.16 -10.79 7.89
C MET A 162 -10.44 -9.76 8.77
N GLN A 163 -11.18 -9.20 9.70
CA GLN A 163 -10.61 -8.35 10.73
C GLN A 163 -9.75 -9.18 11.71
N VAL A 164 -8.73 -8.54 12.29
CA VAL A 164 -7.86 -9.20 13.27
C VAL A 164 -8.64 -9.77 14.44
N VAL A 165 -9.68 -9.08 14.93
CA VAL A 165 -10.54 -9.56 16.02
C VAL A 165 -11.19 -10.91 15.69
N ASP A 166 -11.67 -11.09 14.46
CA ASP A 166 -12.28 -12.35 14.03
C ASP A 166 -11.23 -13.44 13.82
N PHE A 167 -10.06 -13.07 13.28
CA PHE A 167 -8.93 -13.99 13.13
C PHE A 167 -8.48 -14.55 14.48
N MET A 168 -8.35 -13.70 15.49
CA MET A 168 -7.87 -14.07 16.83
C MET A 168 -8.83 -15.01 17.59
N ARG A 169 -10.11 -15.07 17.24
CA ARG A 169 -11.07 -16.03 17.84
C ARG A 169 -10.72 -17.49 17.55
N GLY A 170 -10.06 -17.75 16.44
CA GLY A 170 -9.75 -19.11 15.98
C GLY A 170 -8.27 -19.37 15.75
N PHE A 171 -7.38 -18.43 16.07
CA PHE A 171 -5.96 -18.55 15.84
C PHE A 171 -5.17 -18.20 17.09
N LYS A 172 -4.13 -18.99 17.38
CA LYS A 172 -3.19 -18.72 18.45
C LYS A 172 -1.78 -18.63 17.91
N PHE A 173 -1.07 -17.62 18.33
CA PHE A 173 0.34 -17.48 18.05
C PHE A 173 1.17 -18.40 18.94
N ALA A 174 2.20 -19.01 18.38
CA ALA A 174 3.27 -19.64 19.17
C ALA A 174 4.11 -18.54 19.83
N GLU A 175 4.82 -18.88 20.89
CA GLU A 175 5.64 -17.94 21.66
C GLU A 175 6.69 -17.21 20.81
N ASN A 176 7.18 -17.85 19.76
CA ASN A 176 8.17 -17.30 18.82
C ASN A 176 7.56 -16.88 17.48
N ALA A 177 6.27 -16.60 17.42
CA ALA A 177 5.62 -16.19 16.18
C ALA A 177 6.19 -14.88 15.65
N ARG A 178 6.48 -14.85 14.32
CA ARG A 178 7.00 -13.65 13.66
C ARG A 178 6.58 -13.58 12.21
N PHE A 179 6.56 -12.40 11.68
CA PHE A 179 6.52 -12.15 10.24
C PHE A 179 7.95 -12.09 9.65
N CYS A 180 8.11 -12.66 8.43
CA CYS A 180 9.37 -12.78 7.72
C CYS A 180 9.30 -12.17 6.31
#